data_48778ae2c20a67c5f30728fb4f8d580d
#
_entry.id   48778ae2c20a67c5f30728fb4f8d580d
#
_cell.length_a   1.000
_cell.length_b   1.000
_cell.length_c   1.000
_cell.angle_alpha   90.00
_cell.angle_beta   90.00
_cell.angle_gamma   90.00
#
_symmetry.space_group_name_H-M   'P 1'
#
loop_
_entity.id
_entity.type
_entity.pdbx_description
1 polymer ?
#
loop_
_entity_poly.entity_id
_entity_poly.type
_entity_poly.pdbx_seq_one_letter_code
_entity_poly.pdbx_strand_id
1 'polypeptide(L)'
;GTSYEVSLPMTVIKVTDGYTVKNKATQVLNKIRKDTNEVTNPLKPINPAKDVTVKVGGASANGKSIYKGRSFLYQLDSSILPANRAYPQVDKWDIVDSLDPAFDEYTGQWAVYATRDLLSGGEALASKGDRIAGSDFDSSKLGGDLFTLSAATVDGRNVVTIEATDRYRALVSDDSHEAGWRACIQCKRLAVTDRHENQFTEHYNGKDLESNVVWTRTPDMTPSIDVQKWDRKSGWPNGDRDNSKDALTVSGDTEIVFTITNTSKTDPDTKQGAVFRTKDIKLEDSTI
;
A
#
# COMPACT_ATOMS: atom_id res chain seq x y z
N GLY A 1 14.60 -57.21 -17.22
CA GLY A 1 14.11 -57.17 -15.85
C GLY A 1 12.82 -56.38 -15.79
N THR A 2 11.89 -56.76 -14.90
CA THR A 2 10.64 -56.02 -14.70
C THR A 2 10.87 -54.86 -13.71
N SER A 3 10.49 -53.66 -14.06
CA SER A 3 10.49 -52.48 -13.19
C SER A 3 9.07 -52.11 -12.76
N TYR A 4 8.92 -51.62 -11.56
CA TYR A 4 7.66 -51.07 -11.03
C TYR A 4 7.90 -49.64 -10.64
N GLU A 5 6.94 -48.76 -10.94
CA GLU A 5 6.92 -47.36 -10.55
C GLU A 5 5.76 -47.12 -9.59
N VAL A 6 6.02 -46.40 -8.50
CA VAL A 6 5.01 -45.99 -7.53
C VAL A 6 5.15 -44.48 -7.32
N SER A 7 4.08 -43.74 -7.57
CA SER A 7 3.96 -42.30 -7.33
C SER A 7 3.17 -42.04 -6.07
N LEU A 8 3.71 -41.22 -5.19
CA LEU A 8 3.06 -40.77 -3.96
C LEU A 8 2.92 -39.25 -3.99
N PRO A 9 1.73 -38.70 -4.21
CA PRO A 9 1.53 -37.25 -4.11
C PRO A 9 1.70 -36.79 -2.65
N MET A 10 2.45 -35.72 -2.45
CA MET A 10 2.69 -35.12 -1.14
C MET A 10 2.39 -33.64 -1.15
N THR A 11 1.81 -33.11 -0.07
CA THR A 11 1.56 -31.69 0.11
C THR A 11 2.48 -31.12 1.18
N VAL A 12 3.15 -30.00 0.87
CA VAL A 12 3.93 -29.26 1.87
C VAL A 12 2.95 -28.44 2.72
N ILE A 13 2.79 -28.84 3.99
CA ILE A 13 1.85 -28.20 4.93
C ILE A 13 2.46 -27.02 5.69
N LYS A 14 3.78 -26.92 5.72
CA LYS A 14 4.51 -25.81 6.36
C LYS A 14 5.79 -25.52 5.60
N VAL A 15 5.96 -24.26 5.21
CA VAL A 15 7.18 -23.77 4.59
C VAL A 15 7.96 -22.96 5.63
N THR A 16 9.23 -23.30 5.81
CA THR A 16 10.16 -22.57 6.69
C THR A 16 11.39 -22.20 5.88
N ASP A 17 11.75 -20.93 5.89
CA ASP A 17 12.90 -20.43 5.14
C ASP A 17 14.21 -21.11 5.61
N GLY A 18 15.06 -21.45 4.65
CA GLY A 18 16.31 -22.13 4.90
C GLY A 18 16.19 -23.61 5.33
N TYR A 19 14.96 -24.14 5.45
CA TYR A 19 14.78 -25.55 5.74
C TYR A 19 14.85 -26.41 4.48
N THR A 20 15.46 -27.57 4.57
CA THR A 20 15.54 -28.55 3.48
C THR A 20 14.84 -29.84 3.90
N VAL A 21 13.80 -30.20 3.16
CA VAL A 21 13.15 -31.51 3.33
C VAL A 21 14.05 -32.57 2.74
N LYS A 22 14.29 -33.61 3.55
CA LYS A 22 15.04 -34.82 3.14
C LYS A 22 14.10 -36.01 3.14
N ASN A 23 14.10 -36.77 2.07
CA ASN A 23 13.25 -37.93 1.92
C ASN A 23 14.05 -39.14 1.43
N LYS A 24 13.85 -40.27 2.09
CA LYS A 24 14.48 -41.56 1.78
C LYS A 24 13.45 -42.65 2.04
N ALA A 25 13.37 -43.63 1.18
CA ALA A 25 12.52 -44.80 1.35
C ALA A 25 13.34 -46.07 1.54
N THR A 26 12.73 -47.08 2.15
CA THR A 26 13.31 -48.40 2.27
C THR A 26 12.38 -49.42 1.59
N GLN A 27 12.89 -50.11 0.61
CA GLN A 27 12.22 -51.26 0.02
C GLN A 27 12.47 -52.52 0.89
N VAL A 28 11.42 -53.30 1.11
CA VAL A 28 11.51 -54.59 1.77
C VAL A 28 10.97 -55.68 0.85
N LEU A 29 11.81 -56.59 0.44
CA LEU A 29 11.46 -57.76 -0.38
C LEU A 29 11.98 -59.03 0.29
N ASN A 30 11.07 -59.97 0.59
CA ASN A 30 11.45 -61.22 1.25
C ASN A 30 12.36 -61.03 2.49
N LYS A 31 12.06 -60.06 3.35
CA LYS A 31 12.81 -59.66 4.54
C LYS A 31 14.16 -58.97 4.25
N ILE A 32 14.54 -58.82 2.99
CA ILE A 32 15.72 -58.06 2.59
C ILE A 32 15.34 -56.60 2.50
N ARG A 33 16.07 -55.76 3.24
CA ARG A 33 15.86 -54.30 3.23
C ARG A 33 16.91 -53.64 2.33
N LYS A 34 16.47 -52.70 1.48
CA LYS A 34 17.34 -51.88 0.67
C LYS A 34 16.85 -50.46 0.67
N ASP A 35 17.68 -49.54 1.05
CA ASP A 35 17.37 -48.11 1.05
C ASP A 35 17.52 -47.54 -0.36
N THR A 36 16.69 -46.53 -0.63
CA THR A 36 16.86 -45.66 -1.82
C THR A 36 17.96 -44.63 -1.56
N ASN A 37 18.35 -43.87 -2.57
CA ASN A 37 19.04 -42.61 -2.38
C ASN A 37 18.15 -41.62 -1.57
N GLU A 38 18.76 -40.63 -0.95
CA GLU A 38 18.09 -39.51 -0.31
C GLU A 38 17.85 -38.42 -1.36
N VAL A 39 16.63 -37.89 -1.44
CA VAL A 39 16.30 -36.67 -2.18
C VAL A 39 16.13 -35.51 -1.23
N THR A 40 16.54 -34.31 -1.68
CA THR A 40 16.53 -33.09 -0.86
C THR A 40 15.81 -31.97 -1.60
N ASN A 41 14.89 -31.29 -0.92
CA ASN A 41 14.13 -30.18 -1.48
C ASN A 41 14.21 -28.98 -0.53
N PRO A 42 14.93 -27.90 -0.89
CA PRO A 42 14.93 -26.68 -0.11
C PRO A 42 13.54 -26.03 -0.14
N LEU A 43 13.08 -25.54 1.00
CA LEU A 43 11.85 -24.79 1.11
C LEU A 43 12.14 -23.30 0.95
N LYS A 44 11.39 -22.62 0.08
CA LYS A 44 11.37 -21.17 -0.07
C LYS A 44 9.96 -20.68 0.19
N PRO A 45 9.72 -19.87 1.24
CA PRO A 45 8.42 -19.20 1.41
C PRO A 45 8.23 -18.18 0.29
N ILE A 46 6.98 -18.05 -0.14
CA ILE A 46 6.54 -16.98 -1.03
C ILE A 46 5.63 -16.07 -0.23
N ASN A 47 5.91 -14.78 -0.22
CA ASN A 47 5.17 -13.80 0.54
C ASN A 47 4.95 -12.54 -0.31
N PRO A 48 3.71 -12.11 -0.49
CA PRO A 48 3.42 -10.83 -1.10
C PRO A 48 3.75 -9.68 -0.14
N ALA A 49 3.92 -8.48 -0.67
CA ALA A 49 4.20 -7.29 0.12
C ALA A 49 3.41 -6.08 -0.36
N LYS A 50 2.98 -5.25 0.58
CA LYS A 50 2.28 -3.99 0.31
C LYS A 50 3.10 -2.80 0.74
N ASP A 51 3.04 -1.73 -0.05
CA ASP A 51 3.56 -0.42 0.32
C ASP A 51 2.61 0.70 -0.13
N VAL A 52 2.85 1.90 0.35
CA VAL A 52 2.19 3.13 -0.07
C VAL A 52 3.22 4.07 -0.64
N THR A 53 2.96 4.66 -1.81
CA THR A 53 3.85 5.63 -2.42
C THR A 53 3.04 6.78 -3.04
N VAL A 54 3.67 7.93 -3.31
CA VAL A 54 3.00 9.04 -4.00
C VAL A 54 3.18 8.99 -5.52
N LYS A 55 4.11 8.17 -6.00
CA LYS A 55 4.38 7.92 -7.42
C LYS A 55 5.06 6.57 -7.58
N VAL A 56 4.99 6.00 -8.78
CA VAL A 56 5.71 4.76 -9.13
C VAL A 56 7.21 4.92 -8.86
N GLY A 57 7.80 3.96 -8.16
CA GLY A 57 9.21 4.00 -7.77
C GLY A 57 9.56 5.09 -6.74
N GLY A 58 8.56 5.74 -6.15
CA GLY A 58 8.75 6.73 -5.09
C GLY A 58 9.16 6.12 -3.76
N ALA A 59 9.59 6.97 -2.83
CA ALA A 59 9.86 6.55 -1.45
C ALA A 59 8.57 6.09 -0.76
N SER A 60 8.69 5.13 0.16
CA SER A 60 7.58 4.65 0.97
C SER A 60 6.93 5.79 1.78
N ALA A 61 5.61 5.83 1.72
CA ALA A 61 4.75 6.67 2.53
C ALA A 61 4.02 5.86 3.63
N ASN A 62 4.39 4.57 3.81
CA ASN A 62 3.87 3.78 4.93
C ASN A 62 4.22 4.45 6.26
N GLY A 63 3.23 4.62 7.13
CA GLY A 63 3.37 5.33 8.40
C GLY A 63 3.38 6.86 8.30
N LYS A 64 3.16 7.45 7.12
CA LYS A 64 3.24 8.90 6.87
C LYS A 64 1.90 9.53 6.54
N SER A 65 1.91 10.85 6.42
CA SER A 65 0.73 11.65 6.08
C SER A 65 0.42 11.64 4.59
N ILE A 66 -0.84 11.32 4.27
CA ILE A 66 -1.47 11.54 2.97
C ILE A 66 -2.60 12.55 3.18
N TYR A 67 -2.54 13.73 2.57
CA TYR A 67 -3.54 14.78 2.77
C TYR A 67 -4.88 14.44 2.10
N LYS A 68 -5.97 14.88 2.72
CA LYS A 68 -7.32 14.79 2.14
C LYS A 68 -7.36 15.39 0.73
N GLY A 69 -7.98 14.67 -0.20
CA GLY A 69 -8.10 15.06 -1.61
C GLY A 69 -6.85 14.78 -2.45
N ARG A 70 -5.75 14.28 -1.88
CA ARG A 70 -4.55 13.93 -2.64
C ARG A 70 -4.62 12.49 -3.13
N SER A 71 -4.11 12.29 -4.34
CA SER A 71 -3.89 10.96 -4.90
C SER A 71 -2.58 10.37 -4.41
N PHE A 72 -2.57 9.06 -4.26
CA PHE A 72 -1.41 8.25 -3.89
C PHE A 72 -1.56 6.85 -4.51
N LEU A 73 -0.55 6.01 -4.38
CA LEU A 73 -0.54 4.66 -4.92
C LEU A 73 -0.46 3.64 -3.78
N TYR A 74 -1.34 2.63 -3.80
CA TYR A 74 -1.02 1.35 -3.19
C TYR A 74 -0.18 0.56 -4.17
N GLN A 75 0.98 0.12 -3.70
CA GLN A 75 1.90 -0.75 -4.39
C GLN A 75 1.71 -2.16 -3.85
N LEU A 76 1.37 -3.08 -4.73
CA LEU A 76 0.99 -4.45 -4.42
C LEU A 76 2.03 -5.37 -5.09
N ASP A 77 3.01 -5.83 -4.31
CA ASP A 77 4.05 -6.72 -4.81
C ASP A 77 3.58 -8.16 -4.65
N SER A 78 3.50 -8.87 -5.75
CA SER A 78 3.25 -10.31 -5.72
C SER A 78 4.39 -11.05 -5.02
N SER A 79 4.13 -12.24 -4.55
CA SER A 79 5.17 -13.20 -4.20
C SER A 79 6.19 -13.34 -5.32
N ILE A 80 7.45 -13.60 -4.97
CA ILE A 80 8.47 -13.98 -5.96
C ILE A 80 8.51 -15.50 -6.05
N LEU A 81 8.09 -16.03 -7.19
CA LEU A 81 8.17 -17.46 -7.47
C LEU A 81 9.62 -17.85 -7.75
N PRO A 82 10.18 -18.84 -7.06
CA PRO A 82 11.56 -19.27 -7.32
C PRO A 82 11.68 -19.98 -8.67
N ALA A 83 12.87 -19.97 -9.25
CA ALA A 83 13.21 -20.86 -10.35
C ALA A 83 13.25 -22.33 -9.90
N ASN A 84 13.13 -23.26 -10.84
CA ASN A 84 13.19 -24.72 -10.63
C ASN A 84 12.17 -25.19 -9.55
N ARG A 85 10.92 -24.72 -9.67
CA ARG A 85 9.83 -25.08 -8.75
C ARG A 85 9.45 -26.55 -8.94
N ALA A 86 9.15 -27.23 -7.84
CA ALA A 86 8.64 -28.60 -7.89
C ALA A 86 7.31 -28.72 -8.63
N TYR A 87 6.48 -27.66 -8.62
CA TYR A 87 5.29 -27.50 -9.44
C TYR A 87 5.44 -26.22 -10.27
N PRO A 88 5.85 -26.30 -11.52
CA PRO A 88 6.11 -25.12 -12.34
C PRO A 88 4.85 -24.41 -12.80
N GLN A 89 3.75 -25.15 -13.00
CA GLN A 89 2.51 -24.62 -13.55
C GLN A 89 1.89 -23.55 -12.66
N VAL A 90 1.48 -22.45 -13.28
CA VAL A 90 0.74 -21.36 -12.62
C VAL A 90 -0.70 -21.40 -13.13
N ASP A 91 -1.58 -22.01 -12.33
CA ASP A 91 -3.00 -22.21 -12.69
C ASP A 91 -3.83 -20.95 -12.35
N LYS A 92 -3.48 -20.27 -11.26
CA LYS A 92 -4.13 -19.04 -10.83
C LYS A 92 -3.10 -18.12 -10.16
N TRP A 93 -3.20 -16.79 -10.46
CA TRP A 93 -2.43 -15.76 -9.80
C TRP A 93 -3.14 -14.43 -9.90
N ASP A 94 -3.70 -13.98 -8.79
CA ASP A 94 -4.35 -12.67 -8.67
C ASP A 94 -4.05 -12.02 -7.32
N ILE A 95 -4.34 -10.73 -7.24
CA ILE A 95 -4.32 -9.93 -6.02
C ILE A 95 -5.68 -9.27 -5.86
N VAL A 96 -6.24 -9.36 -4.65
CA VAL A 96 -7.50 -8.73 -4.27
C VAL A 96 -7.24 -7.73 -3.16
N ASP A 97 -7.48 -6.45 -3.42
CA ASP A 97 -7.36 -5.34 -2.47
C ASP A 97 -8.75 -4.77 -2.14
N SER A 98 -9.13 -4.82 -0.87
CA SER A 98 -10.43 -4.40 -0.37
C SER A 98 -10.33 -3.01 0.27
N LEU A 99 -10.64 -1.96 -0.49
CA LEU A 99 -10.54 -0.57 -0.06
C LEU A 99 -11.75 -0.15 0.78
N ASP A 100 -11.51 0.64 1.81
CA ASP A 100 -12.55 1.27 2.60
C ASP A 100 -13.05 2.55 1.91
N PRO A 101 -14.28 2.60 1.39
CA PRO A 101 -14.80 3.75 0.65
C PRO A 101 -15.00 5.01 1.51
N ALA A 102 -14.95 4.89 2.85
CA ALA A 102 -14.97 6.05 3.73
C ALA A 102 -13.65 6.85 3.67
N PHE A 103 -12.55 6.17 3.32
CA PHE A 103 -11.21 6.77 3.33
C PHE A 103 -10.56 6.81 1.96
N ASP A 104 -10.75 5.79 1.11
CA ASP A 104 -10.02 5.65 -0.14
C ASP A 104 -10.96 5.43 -1.34
N GLU A 105 -10.87 6.32 -2.32
CA GLU A 105 -11.52 6.21 -3.61
C GLU A 105 -10.52 5.67 -4.65
N TYR A 106 -10.83 4.51 -5.27
CA TYR A 106 -10.08 4.04 -6.43
C TYR A 106 -10.36 4.95 -7.63
N THR A 107 -9.33 5.52 -8.25
CA THR A 107 -9.48 6.53 -9.33
C THR A 107 -9.67 5.94 -10.72
N GLY A 108 -9.59 4.61 -10.87
CA GLY A 108 -9.62 3.92 -12.15
C GLY A 108 -8.26 3.78 -12.82
N GLN A 109 -7.19 4.35 -12.24
CA GLN A 109 -5.84 4.23 -12.79
C GLN A 109 -5.06 3.10 -12.11
N TRP A 110 -4.40 2.29 -12.94
CA TRP A 110 -3.61 1.17 -12.48
C TRP A 110 -2.53 0.80 -13.49
N ALA A 111 -1.48 0.15 -13.04
CA ALA A 111 -0.45 -0.42 -13.89
C ALA A 111 0.19 -1.64 -13.23
N VAL A 112 0.72 -2.55 -14.04
CA VAL A 112 1.53 -3.69 -13.57
C VAL A 112 2.92 -3.60 -14.15
N TYR A 113 3.92 -3.84 -13.31
CA TYR A 113 5.35 -3.81 -13.65
C TYR A 113 5.98 -5.18 -13.40
N ALA A 114 6.90 -5.57 -14.25
CA ALA A 114 7.73 -6.75 -14.05
C ALA A 114 8.69 -6.54 -12.86
N THR A 115 8.71 -7.42 -11.87
CA THR A 115 9.70 -7.39 -10.78
C THR A 115 10.90 -8.31 -11.04
N ARG A 116 10.79 -9.13 -12.08
CA ARG A 116 11.82 -9.98 -12.67
C ARG A 116 11.69 -9.88 -14.19
N ASP A 117 12.75 -10.21 -14.90
CA ASP A 117 12.68 -10.28 -16.37
C ASP A 117 11.61 -11.31 -16.77
N LEU A 118 10.76 -10.95 -17.71
CA LEU A 118 9.75 -11.81 -18.29
C LEU A 118 10.31 -12.37 -19.59
N LEU A 119 10.47 -13.68 -19.65
CA LEU A 119 11.06 -14.36 -20.81
C LEU A 119 9.99 -15.08 -21.63
N SER A 120 10.26 -15.22 -22.93
CA SER A 120 9.49 -16.03 -23.86
C SER A 120 10.46 -16.77 -24.77
N GLY A 121 10.52 -18.10 -24.64
CA GLY A 121 11.47 -18.91 -25.41
C GLY A 121 12.94 -18.55 -25.20
N GLY A 122 13.29 -18.04 -24.01
CA GLY A 122 14.65 -17.60 -23.65
C GLY A 122 14.98 -16.14 -24.03
N GLU A 123 14.09 -15.46 -24.76
CA GLU A 123 14.23 -14.06 -25.11
C GLU A 123 13.46 -13.16 -24.10
N ALA A 124 14.03 -12.00 -23.76
CA ALA A 124 13.37 -11.05 -22.88
C ALA A 124 12.18 -10.38 -23.57
N LEU A 125 10.97 -10.67 -23.10
CA LEU A 125 9.74 -9.99 -23.51
C LEU A 125 9.58 -8.66 -22.78
N ALA A 126 9.98 -8.59 -21.50
CA ALA A 126 10.05 -7.39 -20.70
C ALA A 126 11.18 -7.52 -19.68
N SER A 127 11.87 -6.44 -19.41
CA SER A 127 12.89 -6.35 -18.37
C SER A 127 12.27 -6.00 -17.00
N LYS A 128 12.96 -6.33 -15.94
CA LYS A 128 12.59 -5.87 -14.59
C LYS A 128 12.44 -4.35 -14.58
N GLY A 129 11.27 -3.89 -14.11
CA GLY A 129 10.89 -2.48 -14.04
C GLY A 129 10.01 -2.03 -15.20
N ASP A 130 9.94 -2.79 -16.29
CA ASP A 130 9.07 -2.46 -17.41
C ASP A 130 7.60 -2.63 -17.02
N ARG A 131 6.77 -1.72 -17.54
CA ARG A 131 5.33 -1.83 -17.41
C ARG A 131 4.81 -2.88 -18.39
N ILE A 132 4.05 -3.84 -17.89
CA ILE A 132 3.56 -5.00 -18.64
C ILE A 132 2.03 -5.05 -18.79
N ALA A 133 1.30 -4.20 -18.07
CA ALA A 133 -0.15 -4.03 -18.21
C ALA A 133 -0.66 -2.74 -17.58
N GLY A 134 -1.93 -2.40 -17.82
CA GLY A 134 -2.68 -1.34 -17.15
C GLY A 134 -2.76 -0.02 -17.90
N SER A 135 -3.41 0.97 -17.31
CA SER A 135 -3.54 2.34 -17.81
C SER A 135 -2.48 3.25 -17.21
N ASP A 136 -2.24 4.40 -17.85
CA ASP A 136 -1.08 5.23 -17.58
C ASP A 136 -1.05 5.98 -16.24
N PHE A 137 0.05 5.79 -15.49
CA PHE A 137 0.62 6.82 -14.63
C PHE A 137 1.65 7.68 -15.40
N ASP A 138 2.10 7.21 -16.55
CA ASP A 138 2.95 7.89 -17.49
C ASP A 138 2.57 7.52 -18.93
N SER A 139 3.09 8.22 -19.94
CA SER A 139 2.73 8.09 -21.34
C SER A 139 3.32 6.87 -22.07
N SER A 140 3.96 5.92 -21.37
CA SER A 140 4.57 4.77 -22.03
C SER A 140 3.53 3.73 -22.48
N LYS A 141 3.77 3.12 -23.63
CA LYS A 141 2.85 2.16 -24.26
C LYS A 141 2.79 0.84 -23.52
N LEU A 142 1.63 0.19 -23.58
CA LEU A 142 1.32 -1.06 -22.93
C LEU A 142 1.28 -2.25 -23.87
N GLY A 143 1.74 -3.41 -23.36
CA GLY A 143 1.26 -4.69 -23.82
C GLY A 143 -0.02 -5.03 -23.06
N GLY A 144 -1.18 -5.06 -23.74
CA GLY A 144 -2.49 -4.97 -23.09
C GLY A 144 -3.14 -6.25 -22.64
N ASP A 145 -2.51 -7.43 -22.70
CA ASP A 145 -3.19 -8.72 -22.49
C ASP A 145 -2.55 -9.64 -21.43
N LEU A 146 -1.60 -9.15 -20.66
CA LEU A 146 -0.94 -9.94 -19.62
C LEU A 146 -1.68 -9.92 -18.28
N PHE A 147 -2.41 -8.85 -18.00
CA PHE A 147 -3.21 -8.70 -16.78
C PHE A 147 -4.54 -8.04 -17.09
N THR A 148 -5.55 -8.36 -16.28
CA THR A 148 -6.83 -7.67 -16.24
C THR A 148 -7.05 -7.06 -14.88
N LEU A 149 -7.87 -6.01 -14.82
CA LEU A 149 -8.37 -5.44 -13.57
C LEU A 149 -9.89 -5.39 -13.59
N SER A 150 -10.50 -5.77 -12.49
CA SER A 150 -11.90 -5.53 -12.20
C SER A 150 -12.03 -4.77 -10.87
N ALA A 151 -13.03 -3.90 -10.78
CA ALA A 151 -13.38 -3.19 -9.55
C ALA A 151 -14.89 -3.31 -9.33
N ALA A 152 -15.28 -3.71 -8.12
CA ALA A 152 -16.67 -3.90 -7.75
C ALA A 152 -16.90 -3.52 -6.28
N THR A 153 -18.14 -3.15 -5.94
CA THR A 153 -18.52 -2.99 -4.54
C THR A 153 -19.02 -4.33 -4.00
N VAL A 154 -18.35 -4.84 -2.98
CA VAL A 154 -18.71 -6.10 -2.30
C VAL A 154 -18.80 -5.78 -0.80
N ASP A 155 -19.92 -6.08 -0.17
CA ASP A 155 -20.17 -5.86 1.26
C ASP A 155 -19.82 -4.43 1.73
N GLY A 156 -20.12 -3.44 0.88
CA GLY A 156 -19.86 -2.03 1.17
C GLY A 156 -18.40 -1.58 1.02
N ARG A 157 -17.51 -2.43 0.53
CA ARG A 157 -16.11 -2.11 0.23
C ARG A 157 -15.87 -2.05 -1.27
N ASN A 158 -14.92 -1.24 -1.68
CA ASN A 158 -14.46 -1.22 -3.08
C ASN A 158 -13.36 -2.26 -3.26
N VAL A 159 -13.71 -3.38 -3.87
CA VAL A 159 -12.79 -4.50 -4.10
C VAL A 159 -12.18 -4.35 -5.48
N VAL A 160 -10.85 -4.24 -5.53
CA VAL A 160 -10.05 -4.18 -6.76
C VAL A 160 -9.32 -5.51 -6.91
N THR A 161 -9.56 -6.20 -8.01
CA THR A 161 -8.91 -7.47 -8.36
C THR A 161 -8.04 -7.29 -9.58
N ILE A 162 -6.76 -7.65 -9.48
CA ILE A 162 -5.80 -7.66 -10.58
C ILE A 162 -5.40 -9.10 -10.82
N GLU A 163 -5.72 -9.63 -12.00
CA GLU A 163 -5.54 -11.04 -12.33
C GLU A 163 -4.56 -11.22 -13.51
N ALA A 164 -3.61 -12.12 -13.33
CA ALA A 164 -2.74 -12.59 -14.40
C ALA A 164 -3.54 -13.40 -15.42
N THR A 165 -3.46 -13.02 -16.71
CA THR A 165 -4.14 -13.74 -17.80
C THR A 165 -3.48 -15.10 -18.06
N ASP A 166 -4.17 -15.95 -18.81
CA ASP A 166 -3.62 -17.23 -19.27
C ASP A 166 -2.27 -17.06 -19.96
N ARG A 167 -2.12 -15.98 -20.74
CA ARG A 167 -0.87 -15.66 -21.42
C ARG A 167 0.28 -15.41 -20.46
N TYR A 168 0.09 -14.58 -19.44
CA TYR A 168 1.13 -14.34 -18.42
C TYR A 168 1.44 -15.62 -17.67
N ARG A 169 0.40 -16.35 -17.22
CA ARG A 169 0.58 -17.62 -16.50
C ARG A 169 1.35 -18.66 -17.29
N ALA A 170 1.07 -18.77 -18.59
CA ALA A 170 1.83 -19.67 -19.48
C ALA A 170 3.31 -19.29 -19.57
N LEU A 171 3.63 -17.99 -19.71
CA LEU A 171 5.02 -17.51 -19.75
C LEU A 171 5.79 -17.85 -18.47
N VAL A 172 5.18 -17.65 -17.31
CA VAL A 172 5.86 -17.87 -16.02
C VAL A 172 5.78 -19.31 -15.53
N SER A 173 5.00 -20.16 -16.18
CA SER A 173 5.01 -21.62 -15.94
C SER A 173 6.29 -22.28 -16.48
N ASP A 174 7.03 -21.63 -17.38
CA ASP A 174 8.45 -21.93 -17.61
C ASP A 174 9.24 -21.44 -16.38
N ASP A 175 9.65 -22.38 -15.52
CA ASP A 175 10.29 -22.09 -14.24
C ASP A 175 11.81 -22.05 -14.29
N SER A 176 12.38 -21.88 -15.48
CA SER A 176 13.84 -21.74 -15.65
C SER A 176 14.42 -20.51 -14.91
N HIS A 177 13.58 -19.57 -14.53
CA HIS A 177 13.93 -18.33 -13.83
C HIS A 177 12.85 -17.91 -12.80
N GLU A 178 13.19 -16.94 -11.96
CA GLU A 178 12.24 -16.37 -11.01
C GLU A 178 11.15 -15.57 -11.73
N ALA A 179 9.94 -15.55 -11.17
CA ALA A 179 8.83 -14.74 -11.68
C ALA A 179 8.21 -13.90 -10.56
N GLY A 180 7.70 -12.73 -10.92
CA GLY A 180 7.01 -11.84 -10.00
C GLY A 180 6.61 -10.53 -10.68
N TRP A 181 5.61 -9.87 -10.12
CA TRP A 181 5.04 -8.64 -10.65
C TRP A 181 4.64 -7.69 -9.52
N ARG A 182 4.44 -6.45 -9.88
CA ARG A 182 4.01 -5.37 -8.99
C ARG A 182 2.85 -4.65 -9.62
N ALA A 183 1.71 -4.61 -8.95
CA ALA A 183 0.65 -3.70 -9.33
C ALA A 183 0.74 -2.39 -8.54
N CYS A 184 0.36 -1.31 -9.21
CA CYS A 184 0.11 -0.02 -8.59
C CYS A 184 -1.34 0.35 -8.89
N ILE A 185 -2.13 0.66 -7.87
CA ILE A 185 -3.48 1.22 -8.01
C ILE A 185 -3.50 2.62 -7.44
N GLN A 186 -4.08 3.57 -8.16
CA GLN A 186 -4.19 4.93 -7.69
C GLN A 186 -5.45 5.11 -6.87
N CYS A 187 -5.28 5.63 -5.66
CA CYS A 187 -6.37 6.00 -4.77
C CYS A 187 -6.30 7.49 -4.45
N LYS A 188 -7.46 8.06 -4.06
CA LYS A 188 -7.59 9.41 -3.55
C LYS A 188 -8.09 9.36 -2.12
N ARG A 189 -7.42 10.08 -1.22
CA ARG A 189 -7.80 10.14 0.19
C ARG A 189 -9.05 11.02 0.38
N LEU A 190 -10.07 10.49 1.04
CA LEU A 190 -11.37 11.14 1.22
C LEU A 190 -11.56 11.79 2.59
N ALA A 191 -11.00 11.23 3.65
CA ALA A 191 -11.31 11.64 5.01
C ALA A 191 -10.07 11.81 5.90
N VAL A 192 -10.22 12.64 6.93
CA VAL A 192 -9.26 12.79 8.02
C VAL A 192 -9.24 11.53 8.88
N THR A 193 -8.06 11.09 9.28
CA THR A 193 -7.87 9.93 10.16
C THR A 193 -6.49 9.97 10.79
N ASP A 194 -6.37 9.50 12.03
CA ASP A 194 -5.09 9.35 12.70
C ASP A 194 -4.34 8.10 12.20
N ARG A 195 -5.09 7.07 11.77
CA ARG A 195 -4.55 5.82 11.26
C ARG A 195 -5.58 5.14 10.37
N HIS A 196 -5.22 4.89 9.13
CA HIS A 196 -5.98 4.07 8.19
C HIS A 196 -5.09 2.95 7.67
N GLU A 197 -5.54 1.73 7.86
CA GLU A 197 -4.81 0.51 7.51
C GLU A 197 -5.38 -0.10 6.23
N ASN A 198 -4.50 -0.74 5.46
CA ASN A 198 -4.89 -1.54 4.32
C ASN A 198 -3.94 -2.73 4.14
N GLN A 199 -4.48 -3.84 3.63
CA GLN A 199 -3.82 -5.11 3.35
C GLN A 199 -4.49 -5.72 2.11
N PHE A 200 -3.80 -6.57 1.36
CA PHE A 200 -4.39 -7.33 0.27
C PHE A 200 -4.15 -8.83 0.44
N THR A 201 -4.94 -9.62 -0.27
CA THR A 201 -4.77 -11.06 -0.38
C THR A 201 -4.27 -11.41 -1.79
N GLU A 202 -3.23 -12.20 -1.89
CA GLU A 202 -2.76 -12.85 -3.11
C GLU A 202 -3.31 -14.27 -3.18
N HIS A 203 -3.98 -14.63 -4.29
CA HIS A 203 -4.38 -16.00 -4.57
C HIS A 203 -3.37 -16.62 -5.55
N TYR A 204 -2.70 -17.65 -5.12
CA TYR A 204 -1.73 -18.39 -5.93
C TYR A 204 -1.98 -19.90 -5.83
N ASN A 205 -2.39 -20.53 -6.94
CA ASN A 205 -2.59 -21.98 -7.05
C ASN A 205 -3.35 -22.58 -5.85
N GLY A 206 -4.49 -21.96 -5.50
CA GLY A 206 -5.37 -22.43 -4.40
C GLY A 206 -4.85 -22.09 -2.98
N LYS A 207 -3.87 -21.23 -2.86
CA LYS A 207 -3.40 -20.67 -1.58
C LYS A 207 -3.78 -19.20 -1.49
N ASP A 208 -4.20 -18.78 -0.32
CA ASP A 208 -4.45 -17.40 0.03
C ASP A 208 -3.26 -16.90 0.88
N LEU A 209 -2.59 -15.87 0.40
CA LEU A 209 -1.40 -15.29 1.01
C LEU A 209 -1.66 -13.82 1.34
N GLU A 210 -1.61 -13.49 2.61
CA GLU A 210 -1.81 -12.13 3.07
C GLU A 210 -0.52 -11.29 2.94
N SER A 211 -0.64 -10.07 2.43
CA SER A 211 0.46 -9.11 2.48
C SER A 211 0.70 -8.60 3.91
N ASN A 212 1.75 -7.84 4.12
CA ASN A 212 1.86 -7.02 5.30
C ASN A 212 0.78 -5.92 5.30
N VAL A 213 0.36 -5.49 6.50
CA VAL A 213 -0.47 -4.30 6.68
C VAL A 213 0.38 -3.04 6.46
N VAL A 214 -0.14 -2.10 5.68
CA VAL A 214 0.36 -0.72 5.60
C VAL A 214 -0.63 0.21 6.27
N TRP A 215 -0.17 1.37 6.73
CA TRP A 215 -1.05 2.37 7.28
C TRP A 215 -0.59 3.78 6.92
N THR A 216 -1.53 4.71 6.85
CA THR A 216 -1.27 6.13 6.64
C THR A 216 -2.16 6.95 7.57
N ARG A 217 -1.81 8.22 7.77
CA ARG A 217 -2.65 9.19 8.46
C ARG A 217 -3.09 10.28 7.49
N THR A 218 -4.16 10.97 7.85
CA THR A 218 -4.61 12.16 7.13
C THR A 218 -4.87 13.25 8.16
N PRO A 219 -3.92 14.18 8.35
CA PRO A 219 -4.08 15.22 9.35
C PRO A 219 -5.22 16.16 8.98
N ASP A 220 -5.90 16.66 10.01
CA ASP A 220 -6.86 17.74 9.85
C ASP A 220 -6.12 19.05 9.60
N MET A 221 -6.13 19.48 8.36
CA MET A 221 -5.52 20.74 7.90
C MET A 221 -6.54 21.85 7.76
N THR A 222 -7.65 21.79 8.50
CA THR A 222 -8.64 22.85 8.53
C THR A 222 -8.04 24.08 9.21
N PRO A 223 -8.06 25.25 8.54
CA PRO A 223 -7.59 26.49 9.13
C PRO A 223 -8.40 26.87 10.37
N SER A 224 -7.72 27.28 11.43
CA SER A 224 -8.33 27.79 12.65
C SER A 224 -7.58 29.00 13.16
N ILE A 225 -8.32 29.99 13.62
CA ILE A 225 -7.77 31.21 14.23
C ILE A 225 -8.42 31.45 15.57
N ASP A 226 -7.67 32.04 16.47
CA ASP A 226 -8.15 32.65 17.70
C ASP A 226 -7.91 34.17 17.65
N VAL A 227 -8.84 34.95 18.16
CA VAL A 227 -8.78 36.40 18.17
C VAL A 227 -8.97 36.89 19.59
N GLN A 228 -8.00 37.66 20.08
CA GLN A 228 -8.03 38.25 21.40
C GLN A 228 -7.98 39.79 21.30
N LYS A 229 -8.74 40.47 22.17
CA LYS A 229 -8.75 41.93 22.32
C LYS A 229 -8.25 42.28 23.74
N TRP A 230 -7.28 43.14 23.88
CA TRP A 230 -6.70 43.47 25.16
C TRP A 230 -6.17 44.89 25.22
N ASP A 231 -6.09 45.46 26.45
CA ASP A 231 -5.52 46.79 26.63
C ASP A 231 -4.00 46.77 26.74
N ARG A 232 -3.33 47.69 26.04
CA ARG A 232 -1.88 47.77 25.96
C ARG A 232 -1.24 48.03 27.32
N LYS A 233 -1.89 48.80 28.17
CA LYS A 233 -1.36 49.19 29.47
C LYS A 233 -1.11 47.99 30.40
N SER A 234 -2.09 47.09 30.44
CA SER A 234 -1.99 45.91 31.28
C SER A 234 -1.19 44.77 30.62
N GLY A 235 -1.12 44.76 29.29
CA GLY A 235 -0.44 43.72 28.55
C GLY A 235 -1.20 42.39 28.56
N TRP A 236 -0.80 41.48 27.65
CA TRP A 236 -1.37 40.14 27.60
C TRP A 236 -0.72 39.25 28.67
N PRO A 237 -1.50 38.36 29.37
CA PRO A 237 -2.96 38.18 29.32
C PRO A 237 -3.75 39.11 30.23
N ASN A 238 -3.12 39.91 31.06
CA ASN A 238 -3.79 40.73 32.10
C ASN A 238 -4.73 41.80 31.53
N GLY A 239 -4.49 42.22 30.29
CA GLY A 239 -5.31 43.21 29.59
C GLY A 239 -6.61 42.64 28.98
N ASP A 240 -6.80 41.30 29.02
CA ASP A 240 -8.04 40.65 28.62
C ASP A 240 -9.10 40.88 29.71
N ARG A 241 -10.00 41.84 29.45
CA ARG A 241 -10.98 42.34 30.42
C ARG A 241 -12.38 41.85 30.06
N ASP A 242 -12.68 40.60 30.32
CA ASP A 242 -13.96 39.97 29.96
C ASP A 242 -15.15 40.44 30.82
N ASN A 243 -14.88 41.17 31.91
CA ASN A 243 -15.95 41.66 32.77
C ASN A 243 -15.71 43.08 33.30
N SER A 244 -16.79 43.78 33.60
CA SER A 244 -16.75 45.19 34.03
C SER A 244 -16.05 45.44 35.34
N LYS A 245 -15.85 44.42 36.21
CA LYS A 245 -15.19 44.58 37.50
C LYS A 245 -13.71 44.79 37.38
N ASP A 246 -13.13 44.22 36.32
CA ASP A 246 -11.69 44.28 36.04
C ASP A 246 -11.37 45.33 34.98
N ALA A 247 -12.36 46.07 34.46
CA ALA A 247 -12.20 47.06 33.43
C ALA A 247 -11.35 48.23 33.92
N LEU A 248 -10.45 48.72 33.05
CA LEU A 248 -9.71 49.96 33.28
C LEU A 248 -10.62 51.17 33.16
N THR A 249 -10.43 52.14 34.07
CA THR A 249 -11.04 53.44 33.91
C THR A 249 -10.30 54.22 32.82
N VAL A 250 -11.01 54.65 31.79
CA VAL A 250 -10.47 55.43 30.70
C VAL A 250 -10.92 56.87 30.84
N SER A 251 -9.95 57.78 30.99
CA SER A 251 -10.21 59.22 31.08
C SER A 251 -9.55 60.03 29.93
N GLY A 252 -9.05 59.37 28.93
CA GLY A 252 -8.39 59.93 27.76
C GLY A 252 -8.06 58.81 26.76
N ASP A 253 -7.07 59.07 25.94
CA ASP A 253 -6.64 58.12 24.92
C ASP A 253 -6.19 56.80 25.54
N THR A 254 -6.57 55.69 24.90
CA THR A 254 -6.14 54.36 25.24
C THR A 254 -5.82 53.56 24.00
N GLU A 255 -4.94 52.59 24.16
CA GLU A 255 -4.57 51.68 23.06
C GLU A 255 -5.16 50.28 23.29
N ILE A 256 -6.00 49.84 22.37
CA ILE A 256 -6.54 48.48 22.34
C ILE A 256 -5.78 47.70 21.29
N VAL A 257 -5.39 46.51 21.64
CA VAL A 257 -4.62 45.58 20.77
C VAL A 257 -5.50 44.41 20.39
N PHE A 258 -5.48 44.06 19.12
CA PHE A 258 -6.07 42.83 18.60
C PHE A 258 -4.95 41.87 18.24
N THR A 259 -5.01 40.67 18.78
CA THR A 259 -4.08 39.58 18.42
C THR A 259 -4.83 38.51 17.68
N ILE A 260 -4.39 38.18 16.49
CA ILE A 260 -4.90 37.06 15.69
C ILE A 260 -3.87 35.98 15.72
N THR A 261 -4.21 34.83 16.26
CA THR A 261 -3.33 33.67 16.39
C THR A 261 -3.81 32.53 15.50
N ASN A 262 -2.90 31.95 14.73
CA ASN A 262 -3.18 30.71 14.00
C ASN A 262 -3.19 29.53 15.00
N THR A 263 -4.36 28.94 15.21
CA THR A 263 -4.57 27.79 16.10
C THR A 263 -4.77 26.48 15.33
N SER A 264 -4.53 26.49 14.02
CA SER A 264 -4.63 25.30 13.18
C SER A 264 -3.74 24.17 13.71
N LYS A 265 -4.25 22.95 13.61
CA LYS A 265 -3.45 21.75 13.90
C LYS A 265 -2.26 21.65 12.94
N THR A 266 -1.21 20.99 13.39
CA THR A 266 -0.01 20.74 12.59
C THR A 266 0.04 19.30 12.11
N ASP A 267 0.55 19.10 10.90
CA ASP A 267 0.90 17.78 10.39
C ASP A 267 1.99 17.17 11.30
N PRO A 268 1.77 15.99 11.87
CA PRO A 268 2.73 15.35 12.76
C PRO A 268 4.07 15.01 12.09
N ASP A 269 4.10 14.82 10.76
CA ASP A 269 5.32 14.46 10.03
C ASP A 269 6.15 15.70 9.65
N THR A 270 5.51 16.73 9.10
CA THR A 270 6.18 17.95 8.61
C THR A 270 6.25 19.08 9.63
N LYS A 271 5.45 19.00 10.71
CA LYS A 271 5.24 20.06 11.72
C LYS A 271 4.67 21.35 11.15
N GLN A 272 4.17 21.33 9.93
CA GLN A 272 3.53 22.47 9.27
C GLN A 272 2.04 22.52 9.61
N GLY A 273 1.54 23.67 9.95
CA GLY A 273 0.13 23.95 10.13
C GLY A 273 -0.56 24.33 8.83
N ALA A 274 -1.89 24.48 8.86
CA ALA A 274 -2.64 24.99 7.74
C ALA A 274 -2.18 26.39 7.36
N VAL A 275 -2.06 26.64 6.06
CA VAL A 275 -1.69 27.95 5.52
C VAL A 275 -2.97 28.71 5.17
N PHE A 276 -3.12 29.90 5.75
CA PHE A 276 -4.18 30.82 5.35
C PHE A 276 -3.77 31.56 4.09
N ARG A 277 -4.59 31.48 3.06
CA ARG A 277 -4.53 32.41 1.92
C ARG A 277 -5.57 33.49 2.18
N THR A 278 -5.14 34.61 2.80
CA THR A 278 -6.03 35.76 3.02
C THR A 278 -5.89 36.72 1.85
N LYS A 279 -7.05 37.07 1.24
CA LYS A 279 -7.11 38.19 0.29
C LYS A 279 -7.33 39.52 1.00
N ASP A 280 -8.19 39.49 2.00
CA ASP A 280 -8.60 40.70 2.73
C ASP A 280 -8.65 40.34 4.23
N ILE A 281 -7.96 41.11 5.05
CA ILE A 281 -8.13 41.08 6.51
C ILE A 281 -8.93 42.32 6.85
N LYS A 282 -10.13 42.09 7.39
CA LYS A 282 -11.00 43.18 7.85
C LYS A 282 -11.20 43.02 9.36
N LEU A 283 -10.93 44.08 10.09
CA LEU A 283 -11.25 44.19 11.51
C LEU A 283 -12.45 45.11 11.64
N GLU A 284 -13.52 44.61 12.23
CA GLU A 284 -14.72 45.37 12.55
C GLU A 284 -14.88 45.40 14.06
N ASP A 285 -14.93 46.61 14.65
CA ASP A 285 -15.29 46.84 16.03
C ASP A 285 -16.60 47.66 16.04
N SER A 286 -17.69 47.04 16.49
CA SER A 286 -19.03 47.63 16.48
C SER A 286 -19.30 48.60 17.62
N THR A 287 -18.33 48.75 18.51
CA THR A 287 -18.48 49.54 19.78
C THR A 287 -17.62 50.79 19.82
N ILE A 288 -16.98 51.16 18.76
CA ILE A 288 -16.22 52.40 18.62
C ILE A 288 -16.96 53.36 17.70
#